data_298bfea6b9db656f782ee2e12803fcdb
#
_entry.id   298bfea6b9db656f782ee2e12803fcdb
#
_cell.length_a   1.000
_cell.length_b   1.000
_cell.length_c   1.000
_cell.angle_alpha   90.00
_cell.angle_beta   90.00
_cell.angle_gamma   90.00
#
_symmetry.space_group_name_H-M   'P 1'
#
loop_
_entity.id
_entity.type
_entity.pdbx_description
1 polymer ?
#
loop_
_entity_poly.entity_id
_entity_poly.type
_entity_poly.pdbx_seq_one_letter_code
_entity_poly.pdbx_strand_id
1 'polypeptide(L)'
;MSTGVAPVASAADLAIAGMVPLSTVDWPGKLVATLFLQGCPLACTYCHNPTILDPRTPGVLAWEEVLAFLARRRGKLDGVVFSGGEPTRQAGLADAMRQVRALGFTVGLHTSGAYPRRFAEVVPLCDWIGLDIKAPRHLYGAVTGVPGSAASAFECLSVAMRAGVSMQVRTTVDPMIMTEADVSALTETLAELGVSEHVIQRARTEGTRPEFAAALLARAAPAPSPW
;
A
#
# COMPACT_ATOMS: atom_id res chain seq x y z
N MET A 1 -22.83 10.62 -35.09
CA MET A 1 -22.36 10.95 -33.73
C MET A 1 -21.45 9.80 -33.30
N SER A 2 -20.15 10.03 -33.38
CA SER A 2 -19.15 9.00 -33.00
C SER A 2 -19.12 8.92 -31.47
N THR A 3 -19.57 7.80 -30.91
CA THR A 3 -19.41 7.50 -29.49
C THR A 3 -17.93 7.13 -29.27
N GLY A 4 -17.12 8.17 -29.00
CA GLY A 4 -15.73 7.95 -28.61
C GLY A 4 -15.69 7.19 -27.29
N VAL A 5 -15.46 5.87 -27.36
CA VAL A 5 -15.09 5.08 -26.21
C VAL A 5 -13.76 5.62 -25.72
N ALA A 6 -13.71 6.14 -24.48
CA ALA A 6 -12.45 6.57 -23.88
C ALA A 6 -11.45 5.40 -23.95
N PRO A 7 -10.17 5.64 -24.31
CA PRO A 7 -9.19 4.59 -24.39
C PRO A 7 -9.12 3.85 -23.04
N VAL A 8 -9.23 2.54 -23.08
CA VAL A 8 -9.06 1.70 -21.90
C VAL A 8 -7.61 1.87 -21.42
N ALA A 9 -7.43 2.28 -20.18
CA ALA A 9 -6.10 2.49 -19.63
C ALA A 9 -5.31 1.17 -19.65
N SER A 10 -4.10 1.23 -20.20
CA SER A 10 -3.23 0.08 -20.43
C SER A 10 -2.23 -0.12 -19.29
N ALA A 11 -1.86 -1.36 -19.03
CA ALA A 11 -0.74 -1.70 -18.15
C ALA A 11 0.60 -1.13 -18.65
N ALA A 12 0.76 -0.93 -19.95
CA ALA A 12 1.94 -0.29 -20.53
C ALA A 12 2.13 1.16 -20.10
N ASP A 13 1.06 1.83 -19.62
CA ASP A 13 1.10 3.21 -19.12
C ASP A 13 1.51 3.29 -17.65
N LEU A 14 1.79 2.16 -16.99
CA LEU A 14 2.18 2.15 -15.58
C LEU A 14 3.57 2.76 -15.38
N ALA A 15 3.65 3.77 -14.52
CA ALA A 15 4.90 4.28 -14.00
C ALA A 15 5.37 3.36 -12.85
N ILE A 16 6.29 2.45 -13.14
CA ILE A 16 6.84 1.48 -12.18
C ILE A 16 8.15 2.02 -11.64
N ALA A 17 8.19 2.33 -10.35
CA ALA A 17 9.37 2.86 -9.66
C ALA A 17 10.42 1.79 -9.33
N GLY A 18 10.03 0.52 -9.36
CA GLY A 18 10.94 -0.60 -9.12
C GLY A 18 10.22 -1.91 -8.86
N MET A 19 11.01 -2.98 -8.75
CA MET A 19 10.54 -4.33 -8.48
C MET A 19 11.48 -5.05 -7.51
N VAL A 20 10.92 -5.69 -6.50
CA VAL A 20 11.59 -6.73 -5.72
C VAL A 20 11.26 -8.08 -6.34
N PRO A 21 12.25 -8.79 -6.91
CA PRO A 21 12.02 -10.00 -7.71
C PRO A 21 11.61 -11.22 -6.87
N LEU A 22 11.83 -11.18 -5.55
CA LEU A 22 11.41 -12.20 -4.59
C LEU A 22 11.25 -11.54 -3.22
N SER A 23 10.07 -11.64 -2.65
CA SER A 23 9.75 -11.24 -1.29
C SER A 23 9.03 -12.37 -0.55
N THR A 24 9.35 -12.53 0.73
CA THR A 24 8.70 -13.45 1.67
C THR A 24 7.90 -12.71 2.74
N VAL A 25 7.91 -11.37 2.70
CA VAL A 25 7.32 -10.50 3.73
C VAL A 25 6.12 -9.69 3.23
N ASP A 26 6.00 -9.51 1.90
CA ASP A 26 4.95 -8.65 1.33
C ASP A 26 3.58 -9.34 1.22
N TRP A 27 3.56 -10.67 1.35
CA TRP A 27 2.33 -11.45 1.44
C TRP A 27 2.57 -12.65 2.37
N PRO A 28 1.90 -12.74 3.53
CA PRO A 28 2.13 -13.82 4.49
C PRO A 28 1.99 -15.21 3.86
N GLY A 29 3.02 -16.04 4.05
CA GLY A 29 3.04 -17.42 3.59
C GLY A 29 3.19 -17.62 2.07
N LYS A 30 3.54 -16.56 1.31
CA LYS A 30 3.71 -16.61 -0.15
C LYS A 30 5.09 -16.13 -0.58
N LEU A 31 5.60 -16.72 -1.66
CA LEU A 31 6.75 -16.22 -2.40
C LEU A 31 6.25 -15.32 -3.52
N VAL A 32 6.50 -14.03 -3.45
CA VAL A 32 5.94 -13.07 -4.40
C VAL A 32 7.00 -12.17 -5.03
N ALA A 33 6.72 -11.65 -6.23
CA ALA A 33 7.38 -10.44 -6.71
C ALA A 33 6.57 -9.23 -6.27
N THR A 34 7.24 -8.16 -5.86
CA THR A 34 6.57 -6.91 -5.44
C THR A 34 6.92 -5.79 -6.39
N LEU A 35 5.90 -5.19 -7.00
CA LEU A 35 6.01 -4.03 -7.89
C LEU A 35 5.71 -2.76 -7.11
N PHE A 36 6.60 -1.78 -7.20
CA PHE A 36 6.41 -0.47 -6.58
C PHE A 36 5.98 0.54 -7.64
N LEU A 37 4.72 0.99 -7.55
CA LEU A 37 4.16 1.96 -8.48
C LEU A 37 4.44 3.39 -8.02
N GLN A 38 4.74 4.25 -8.98
CA GLN A 38 5.08 5.66 -8.76
C GLN A 38 3.85 6.49 -8.41
N GLY A 39 4.02 7.42 -7.45
CA GLY A 39 3.04 8.42 -7.07
C GLY A 39 2.15 8.00 -5.91
N CYS A 40 2.00 8.89 -4.94
CA CYS A 40 1.11 8.74 -3.79
C CYS A 40 0.43 10.08 -3.49
N PRO A 41 -0.87 10.10 -3.16
CA PRO A 41 -1.56 11.32 -2.76
C PRO A 41 -1.30 11.69 -1.29
N LEU A 42 -0.72 10.77 -0.50
CA LEU A 42 -0.42 10.96 0.91
C LEU A 42 1.05 11.36 1.11
N ALA A 43 1.30 12.12 2.17
CA ALA A 43 2.62 12.55 2.61
C ALA A 43 2.92 12.06 4.03
N CYS A 44 2.70 10.76 4.27
CA CYS A 44 2.83 10.17 5.62
C CYS A 44 4.16 10.54 6.27
N THR A 45 4.12 10.85 7.57
CA THR A 45 5.29 11.26 8.35
C THR A 45 6.41 10.24 8.30
N TYR A 46 6.07 8.97 8.47
CA TYR A 46 6.97 7.81 8.47
C TYR A 46 7.14 7.14 7.09
N CYS A 47 6.84 7.82 5.98
CA CYS A 47 6.90 7.18 4.67
C CYS A 47 8.28 6.54 4.43
N HIS A 48 8.30 5.21 4.18
CA HIS A 48 9.53 4.46 3.88
C HIS A 48 9.99 4.57 2.43
N ASN A 49 9.15 5.17 1.55
CA ASN A 49 9.43 5.34 0.13
C ASN A 49 9.19 6.80 -0.32
N PRO A 50 9.81 7.80 0.33
CA PRO A 50 9.53 9.21 0.03
C PRO A 50 9.95 9.62 -1.40
N THR A 51 10.88 8.89 -2.02
CA THR A 51 11.39 9.16 -3.37
C THR A 51 10.40 8.82 -4.48
N ILE A 52 9.40 7.97 -4.19
CA ILE A 52 8.40 7.56 -5.19
C ILE A 52 7.03 8.24 -4.99
N LEU A 53 6.97 9.32 -4.21
CA LEU A 53 5.72 10.04 -3.96
C LEU A 53 5.30 10.95 -5.11
N ASP A 54 6.24 11.57 -5.83
CA ASP A 54 5.92 12.49 -6.93
C ASP A 54 5.34 11.72 -8.13
N PRO A 55 4.06 11.94 -8.47
CA PRO A 55 3.42 11.24 -9.57
C PRO A 55 3.93 11.62 -10.96
N ARG A 56 4.75 12.68 -11.06
CA ARG A 56 5.33 13.15 -12.33
C ARG A 56 6.66 12.47 -12.62
N THR A 57 7.27 11.81 -11.65
CA THR A 57 8.51 11.04 -11.84
C THR A 57 8.21 9.85 -12.75
N PRO A 58 8.94 9.69 -13.87
CA PRO A 58 8.76 8.56 -14.76
C PRO A 58 9.04 7.23 -14.04
N GLY A 59 8.41 6.15 -14.52
CA GLY A 59 8.80 4.80 -14.15
C GLY A 59 10.21 4.47 -14.67
N VAL A 60 10.89 3.57 -13.98
CA VAL A 60 12.23 3.09 -14.35
C VAL A 60 12.21 1.69 -14.94
N LEU A 61 11.05 1.04 -14.96
CA LEU A 61 10.85 -0.32 -15.46
C LEU A 61 9.63 -0.34 -16.37
N ALA A 62 9.78 -0.88 -17.57
CA ALA A 62 8.68 -1.05 -18.51
C ALA A 62 7.82 -2.26 -18.14
N TRP A 63 6.51 -2.20 -18.45
CA TRP A 63 5.59 -3.31 -18.16
C TRP A 63 5.98 -4.60 -18.88
N GLU A 64 6.47 -4.51 -20.12
CA GLU A 64 6.94 -5.64 -20.91
C GLU A 64 8.12 -6.37 -20.25
N GLU A 65 9.00 -5.65 -19.58
CA GLU A 65 10.13 -6.23 -18.83
C GLU A 65 9.62 -7.01 -17.62
N VAL A 66 8.58 -6.47 -16.93
CA VAL A 66 7.89 -7.19 -15.84
C VAL A 66 7.27 -8.48 -16.34
N LEU A 67 6.53 -8.45 -17.45
CA LEU A 67 5.93 -9.64 -18.03
C LEU A 67 6.99 -10.69 -18.42
N ALA A 68 8.08 -10.24 -19.06
CA ALA A 68 9.18 -11.12 -19.43
C ALA A 68 9.85 -11.76 -18.19
N PHE A 69 10.00 -11.02 -17.10
CA PHE A 69 10.47 -11.56 -15.83
C PHE A 69 9.49 -12.60 -15.27
N LEU A 70 8.20 -12.27 -15.17
CA LEU A 70 7.19 -13.16 -14.62
C LEU A 70 7.06 -14.45 -15.42
N ALA A 71 7.14 -14.38 -16.75
CA ALA A 71 7.10 -15.57 -17.60
C ALA A 71 8.19 -16.60 -17.23
N ARG A 72 9.39 -16.14 -16.85
CA ARG A 72 10.50 -16.99 -16.38
C ARG A 72 10.34 -17.50 -14.94
N ARG A 73 9.39 -16.93 -14.19
CA ARG A 73 9.13 -17.25 -12.77
C ARG A 73 7.91 -18.13 -12.55
N ARG A 74 7.22 -18.56 -13.59
CA ARG A 74 6.10 -19.52 -13.47
C ARG A 74 6.53 -20.76 -12.70
N GLY A 75 5.69 -21.18 -11.73
CA GLY A 75 5.96 -22.31 -10.84
C GLY A 75 7.08 -22.11 -9.80
N LYS A 76 7.62 -20.88 -9.70
CA LYS A 76 8.66 -20.48 -8.73
C LYS A 76 8.22 -19.38 -7.80
N LEU A 77 7.21 -18.62 -8.17
CA LEU A 77 6.53 -17.63 -7.35
C LEU A 77 5.05 -17.99 -7.25
N ASP A 78 4.45 -17.70 -6.12
CA ASP A 78 3.02 -17.86 -5.90
C ASP A 78 2.21 -16.71 -6.50
N GLY A 79 2.75 -15.50 -6.47
CA GLY A 79 2.00 -14.32 -6.86
C GLY A 79 2.84 -13.07 -7.11
N VAL A 80 2.11 -12.00 -7.38
CA VAL A 80 2.64 -10.64 -7.57
C VAL A 80 1.88 -9.69 -6.65
N VAL A 81 2.61 -8.88 -5.89
CA VAL A 81 2.05 -7.81 -5.06
C VAL A 81 2.26 -6.47 -5.75
N PHE A 82 1.17 -5.75 -5.97
CA PHE A 82 1.22 -4.36 -6.39
C PHE A 82 1.26 -3.46 -5.14
N SER A 83 2.32 -2.66 -5.03
CA SER A 83 2.65 -1.81 -3.90
C SER A 83 3.24 -0.48 -4.41
N GLY A 84 3.96 0.26 -3.57
CA GLY A 84 4.71 1.44 -3.99
C GLY A 84 4.31 2.70 -3.24
N GLY A 85 3.93 3.74 -3.99
CA GLY A 85 3.23 4.90 -3.47
C GLY A 85 1.79 4.51 -3.15
N GLU A 86 0.86 4.76 -4.08
CA GLU A 86 -0.52 4.25 -4.01
C GLU A 86 -0.89 3.63 -5.36
N PRO A 87 -0.94 2.28 -5.46
CA PRO A 87 -1.19 1.60 -6.73
C PRO A 87 -2.52 1.97 -7.38
N THR A 88 -3.58 2.13 -6.60
CA THR A 88 -4.92 2.45 -7.11
C THR A 88 -5.00 3.84 -7.75
N ARG A 89 -3.95 4.65 -7.62
CA ARG A 89 -3.82 5.91 -8.34
C ARG A 89 -3.71 5.71 -9.85
N GLN A 90 -3.08 4.64 -10.30
CA GLN A 90 -2.77 4.42 -11.71
C GLN A 90 -3.89 3.66 -12.43
N ALA A 91 -4.44 4.23 -13.49
CA ALA A 91 -5.59 3.68 -14.19
C ALA A 91 -5.30 2.32 -14.89
N GLY A 92 -4.05 2.07 -15.28
CA GLY A 92 -3.61 0.81 -15.89
C GLY A 92 -3.52 -0.38 -14.92
N LEU A 93 -3.72 -0.16 -13.60
CA LEU A 93 -3.55 -1.21 -12.59
C LEU A 93 -4.45 -2.42 -12.83
N ALA A 94 -5.73 -2.21 -13.15
CA ALA A 94 -6.67 -3.30 -13.39
C ALA A 94 -6.26 -4.17 -14.59
N ASP A 95 -5.72 -3.56 -15.65
CA ASP A 95 -5.21 -4.28 -16.81
C ASP A 95 -3.96 -5.10 -16.45
N ALA A 96 -3.03 -4.51 -15.71
CA ALA A 96 -1.84 -5.21 -15.22
C ALA A 96 -2.20 -6.44 -14.35
N MET A 97 -3.14 -6.29 -13.43
CA MET A 97 -3.62 -7.40 -12.60
C MET A 97 -4.21 -8.53 -13.43
N ARG A 98 -5.02 -8.21 -14.47
CA ARG A 98 -5.56 -9.25 -15.39
C ARG A 98 -4.44 -9.98 -16.13
N GLN A 99 -3.43 -9.27 -16.62
CA GLN A 99 -2.30 -9.88 -17.31
C GLN A 99 -1.48 -10.77 -16.38
N VAL A 100 -1.25 -10.38 -15.14
CA VAL A 100 -0.60 -11.22 -14.11
C VAL A 100 -1.39 -12.50 -13.86
N ARG A 101 -2.71 -12.40 -13.70
CA ARG A 101 -3.58 -13.58 -13.54
C ARG A 101 -3.57 -14.48 -14.78
N ALA A 102 -3.55 -13.92 -15.97
CA ALA A 102 -3.44 -14.68 -17.22
C ALA A 102 -2.11 -15.47 -17.33
N LEU A 103 -1.05 -15.02 -16.64
CA LEU A 103 0.21 -15.75 -16.52
C LEU A 103 0.16 -16.88 -15.47
N GLY A 104 -0.94 -17.00 -14.70
CA GLY A 104 -1.14 -18.04 -13.69
C GLY A 104 -0.69 -17.65 -12.27
N PHE A 105 -0.40 -16.37 -12.00
CA PHE A 105 -0.04 -15.89 -10.67
C PHE A 105 -1.27 -15.40 -9.89
N THR A 106 -1.22 -15.54 -8.56
CA THR A 106 -2.13 -14.83 -7.66
C THR A 106 -1.76 -13.35 -7.56
N VAL A 107 -2.73 -12.50 -7.23
CA VAL A 107 -2.58 -11.05 -7.17
C VAL A 107 -2.79 -10.55 -5.75
N GLY A 108 -1.76 -9.92 -5.18
CA GLY A 108 -1.82 -9.16 -3.95
C GLY A 108 -1.82 -7.64 -4.21
N LEU A 109 -2.45 -6.90 -3.33
CA LEU A 109 -2.48 -5.43 -3.38
C LEU A 109 -2.13 -4.85 -2.02
N HIS A 110 -1.11 -3.98 -1.95
CA HIS A 110 -0.89 -3.09 -0.83
C HIS A 110 -1.47 -1.71 -1.16
N THR A 111 -2.33 -1.18 -0.31
CA THR A 111 -2.97 0.11 -0.56
C THR A 111 -3.25 0.88 0.73
N SER A 112 -3.18 2.19 0.64
CA SER A 112 -3.63 3.12 1.69
C SER A 112 -5.14 3.41 1.63
N GLY A 113 -5.83 2.88 0.62
CA GLY A 113 -7.25 3.14 0.43
C GLY A 113 -7.60 4.58 0.01
N ALA A 114 -6.68 5.27 -0.66
CA ALA A 114 -6.87 6.67 -1.02
C ALA A 114 -7.89 6.91 -2.14
N TYR A 115 -8.19 5.90 -2.97
CA TYR A 115 -9.06 6.01 -4.14
C TYR A 115 -10.17 4.95 -4.15
N PRO A 116 -11.27 5.12 -3.38
CA PRO A 116 -12.31 4.09 -3.18
C PRO A 116 -12.93 3.58 -4.47
N ARG A 117 -13.21 4.45 -5.45
CA ARG A 117 -13.81 4.04 -6.73
C ARG A 117 -12.87 3.11 -7.50
N ARG A 118 -11.60 3.49 -7.67
CA ARG A 118 -10.59 2.65 -8.35
C ARG A 118 -10.28 1.38 -7.57
N PHE A 119 -10.28 1.47 -6.24
CA PHE A 119 -10.13 0.30 -5.39
C PHE A 119 -11.26 -0.71 -5.62
N ALA A 120 -12.52 -0.27 -5.68
CA ALA A 120 -13.67 -1.13 -5.96
C ALA A 120 -13.57 -1.84 -7.33
N GLU A 121 -12.94 -1.20 -8.33
CA GLU A 121 -12.69 -1.79 -9.66
C GLU A 121 -11.66 -2.93 -9.63
N VAL A 122 -10.69 -2.87 -8.73
CA VAL A 122 -9.57 -3.85 -8.66
C VAL A 122 -9.76 -4.94 -7.62
N VAL A 123 -10.60 -4.72 -6.61
CA VAL A 123 -10.88 -5.73 -5.56
C VAL A 123 -11.25 -7.10 -6.13
N PRO A 124 -12.10 -7.23 -7.18
CA PRO A 124 -12.44 -8.53 -7.77
C PRO A 124 -11.26 -9.24 -8.43
N LEU A 125 -10.15 -8.55 -8.66
CA LEU A 125 -8.92 -9.09 -9.24
C LEU A 125 -7.90 -9.52 -8.19
N CYS A 126 -8.12 -9.15 -6.91
CA CYS A 126 -7.22 -9.45 -5.80
C CYS A 126 -7.54 -10.81 -5.18
N ASP A 127 -6.52 -11.59 -4.91
CA ASP A 127 -6.59 -12.79 -4.08
C ASP A 127 -6.28 -12.46 -2.61
N TRP A 128 -5.59 -11.33 -2.37
CA TRP A 128 -5.27 -10.81 -1.03
C TRP A 128 -5.04 -9.29 -1.05
N ILE A 129 -5.37 -8.64 0.06
CA ILE A 129 -5.19 -7.20 0.23
C ILE A 129 -4.49 -6.91 1.56
N GLY A 130 -3.38 -6.19 1.51
CA GLY A 130 -2.80 -5.50 2.65
C GLY A 130 -3.31 -4.05 2.68
N LEU A 131 -4.32 -3.77 3.51
CA LEU A 131 -4.91 -2.44 3.61
C LEU A 131 -4.32 -1.69 4.79
N ASP A 132 -3.77 -0.51 4.53
CA ASP A 132 -3.22 0.34 5.57
C ASP A 132 -4.30 1.26 6.16
N ILE A 133 -4.72 1.02 7.38
CA ILE A 133 -5.45 1.98 8.21
C ILE A 133 -4.42 2.65 9.12
N LYS A 134 -4.10 3.90 8.81
CA LYS A 134 -2.85 4.52 9.29
C LYS A 134 -2.94 5.11 10.69
N ALA A 135 -4.15 5.43 11.17
CA ALA A 135 -4.39 5.99 12.50
C ALA A 135 -5.89 5.98 12.84
N PRO A 136 -6.28 6.26 14.09
CA PRO A 136 -7.65 6.68 14.41
C PRO A 136 -8.08 7.89 13.58
N ARG A 137 -9.38 8.02 13.29
CA ARG A 137 -9.91 9.06 12.38
C ARG A 137 -9.45 10.47 12.72
N HIS A 138 -9.38 10.82 13.99
CA HIS A 138 -9.01 12.17 14.47
C HIS A 138 -7.51 12.48 14.26
N LEU A 139 -6.64 11.47 14.21
CA LEU A 139 -5.19 11.62 13.98
C LEU A 139 -4.79 11.37 12.53
N TYR A 140 -5.72 10.90 11.70
CA TYR A 140 -5.40 10.42 10.35
C TYR A 140 -4.73 11.49 9.47
N GLY A 141 -5.27 12.73 9.54
CA GLY A 141 -4.69 13.85 8.80
C GLY A 141 -3.30 14.24 9.28
N ALA A 142 -3.03 14.14 10.59
CA ALA A 142 -1.71 14.41 11.15
C ALA A 142 -0.67 13.38 10.67
N VAL A 143 -1.05 12.10 10.62
CA VAL A 143 -0.17 11.02 10.16
C VAL A 143 0.05 11.06 8.65
N THR A 144 -0.99 11.33 7.87
CA THR A 144 -0.96 11.23 6.39
C THR A 144 -0.59 12.52 5.68
N GLY A 145 -0.58 13.65 6.39
CA GLY A 145 -0.43 14.97 5.80
C GLY A 145 -1.64 15.44 4.98
N VAL A 146 -2.75 14.68 4.95
CA VAL A 146 -3.94 14.96 4.15
C VAL A 146 -5.20 14.93 5.02
N PRO A 147 -5.78 16.10 5.34
CA PRO A 147 -7.05 16.17 6.07
C PRO A 147 -8.16 15.38 5.36
N GLY A 148 -8.98 14.67 6.13
CA GLY A 148 -10.12 13.92 5.59
C GLY A 148 -9.78 12.58 4.92
N SER A 149 -8.51 12.21 4.77
CA SER A 149 -8.09 10.95 4.12
C SER A 149 -8.57 9.68 4.84
N ALA A 150 -8.96 9.76 6.11
CA ALA A 150 -9.59 8.67 6.84
C ALA A 150 -10.87 8.18 6.16
N ALA A 151 -11.69 9.08 5.61
CA ALA A 151 -12.97 8.72 4.99
C ALA A 151 -12.75 7.70 3.85
N SER A 152 -11.83 7.98 2.93
CA SER A 152 -11.50 7.10 1.81
C SER A 152 -10.95 5.75 2.28
N ALA A 153 -10.04 5.74 3.26
CA ALA A 153 -9.44 4.51 3.76
C ALA A 153 -10.49 3.58 4.41
N PHE A 154 -11.38 4.12 5.24
CA PHE A 154 -12.45 3.35 5.87
C PHE A 154 -13.56 2.95 4.88
N GLU A 155 -13.80 3.73 3.82
CA GLU A 155 -14.66 3.32 2.72
C GLU A 155 -14.06 2.11 1.98
N CYS A 156 -12.76 2.13 1.68
CA CYS A 156 -12.05 0.97 1.09
C CYS A 156 -12.10 -0.26 2.00
N LEU A 157 -11.93 -0.09 3.31
CA LEU A 157 -12.12 -1.18 4.28
C LEU A 157 -13.50 -1.81 4.13
N SER A 158 -14.56 -1.00 4.10
CA SER A 158 -15.92 -1.48 3.95
C SER A 158 -16.15 -2.18 2.60
N VAL A 159 -15.51 -1.70 1.52
CA VAL A 159 -15.57 -2.35 0.19
C VAL A 159 -14.91 -3.72 0.23
N ALA A 160 -13.69 -3.83 0.78
CA ALA A 160 -12.95 -5.08 0.87
C ALA A 160 -13.70 -6.13 1.70
N MET A 161 -14.27 -5.73 2.84
CA MET A 161 -15.04 -6.61 3.71
C MET A 161 -16.31 -7.14 3.00
N ARG A 162 -17.04 -6.28 2.29
CA ARG A 162 -18.22 -6.73 1.53
C ARG A 162 -17.86 -7.67 0.38
N ALA A 163 -16.67 -7.52 -0.20
CA ALA A 163 -16.19 -8.40 -1.26
C ALA A 163 -15.73 -9.78 -0.75
N GLY A 164 -15.50 -9.93 0.56
CA GLY A 164 -15.05 -11.17 1.17
C GLY A 164 -13.64 -11.60 0.74
N VAL A 165 -12.82 -10.66 0.24
CA VAL A 165 -11.43 -10.93 -0.16
C VAL A 165 -10.57 -11.13 1.09
N SER A 166 -9.60 -12.05 1.01
CA SER A 166 -8.61 -12.24 2.08
C SER A 166 -7.85 -10.94 2.32
N MET A 167 -7.81 -10.47 3.56
CA MET A 167 -7.29 -9.14 3.88
C MET A 167 -6.55 -9.13 5.21
N GLN A 168 -5.43 -8.42 5.25
CA GLN A 168 -4.74 -8.00 6.45
C GLN A 168 -4.80 -6.48 6.57
N VAL A 169 -5.39 -5.96 7.65
CA VAL A 169 -5.31 -4.53 7.98
C VAL A 169 -4.01 -4.26 8.71
N ARG A 170 -3.29 -3.22 8.30
CA ARG A 170 -1.99 -2.85 8.89
C ARG A 170 -2.01 -1.42 9.39
N THR A 171 -1.40 -1.20 10.55
CA THR A 171 -1.18 0.14 11.10
C THR A 171 0.29 0.30 11.44
N THR A 172 0.99 1.20 10.74
CA THR A 172 2.34 1.62 11.12
C THR A 172 2.22 2.77 12.11
N VAL A 173 2.69 2.56 13.33
CA VAL A 173 2.60 3.53 14.42
C VAL A 173 3.71 4.57 14.28
N ASP A 174 3.30 5.86 14.19
CA ASP A 174 4.17 7.00 14.40
C ASP A 174 4.13 7.37 15.89
N PRO A 175 5.19 7.10 16.66
CA PRO A 175 5.18 7.35 18.11
C PRO A 175 5.25 8.83 18.48
N MET A 176 5.50 9.75 17.53
CA MET A 176 5.42 11.19 17.76
C MET A 176 3.99 11.71 17.70
N ILE A 177 3.06 10.95 17.10
CA ILE A 177 1.65 11.36 16.90
C ILE A 177 0.69 10.46 17.68
N MET A 178 0.95 9.14 17.71
CA MET A 178 0.05 8.14 18.27
C MET A 178 0.56 7.64 19.63
N THR A 179 -0.30 7.65 20.61
CA THR A 179 -0.08 7.01 21.91
C THR A 179 -0.50 5.53 21.89
N GLU A 180 -0.14 4.77 22.93
CA GLU A 180 -0.61 3.39 23.08
C GLU A 180 -2.15 3.32 23.21
N ALA A 181 -2.76 4.30 23.86
CA ALA A 181 -4.21 4.41 23.96
C ALA A 181 -4.88 4.62 22.60
N ASP A 182 -4.27 5.42 21.71
CA ASP A 182 -4.76 5.62 20.33
C ASP A 182 -4.69 4.33 19.52
N VAL A 183 -3.63 3.55 19.69
CA VAL A 183 -3.46 2.25 19.01
C VAL A 183 -4.49 1.24 19.51
N SER A 184 -4.72 1.17 20.84
CA SER A 184 -5.73 0.31 21.44
C SER A 184 -7.13 0.66 20.94
N ALA A 185 -7.51 1.93 20.97
CA ALA A 185 -8.81 2.41 20.49
C ALA A 185 -9.03 2.13 19.00
N LEU A 186 -7.97 2.25 18.17
CA LEU A 186 -8.05 1.87 16.76
C LEU A 186 -8.27 0.37 16.60
N THR A 187 -7.55 -0.46 17.37
CA THR A 187 -7.69 -1.92 17.30
C THR A 187 -9.11 -2.35 17.70
N GLU A 188 -9.67 -1.78 18.74
CA GLU A 188 -11.05 -2.01 19.17
C GLU A 188 -12.03 -1.60 18.07
N THR A 189 -11.88 -0.39 17.52
CA THR A 189 -12.71 0.08 16.40
C THR A 189 -12.68 -0.87 15.20
N LEU A 190 -11.49 -1.36 14.82
CA LEU A 190 -11.35 -2.30 13.70
C LEU A 190 -11.98 -3.66 14.02
N ALA A 191 -11.85 -4.15 15.25
CA ALA A 191 -12.51 -5.38 15.69
C ALA A 191 -14.04 -5.26 15.67
N GLU A 192 -14.60 -4.14 16.15
CA GLU A 192 -16.03 -3.82 16.09
C GLU A 192 -16.56 -3.76 14.64
N LEU A 193 -15.71 -3.29 13.70
CA LEU A 193 -16.04 -3.31 12.27
C LEU A 193 -15.91 -4.71 11.65
N GLY A 194 -15.46 -5.74 12.39
CA GLY A 194 -15.34 -7.12 11.94
C GLY A 194 -13.99 -7.46 11.27
N VAL A 195 -12.96 -6.63 11.46
CA VAL A 195 -11.60 -6.95 10.98
C VAL A 195 -11.04 -8.11 11.79
N SER A 196 -10.75 -9.23 11.14
CA SER A 196 -10.22 -10.44 11.77
C SER A 196 -8.70 -10.44 11.91
N GLU A 197 -7.98 -9.70 11.07
CA GLU A 197 -6.52 -9.64 11.08
C GLU A 197 -6.04 -8.18 11.04
N HIS A 198 -5.58 -7.69 12.20
CA HIS A 198 -4.97 -6.37 12.34
C HIS A 198 -3.54 -6.50 12.84
N VAL A 199 -2.59 -6.01 12.04
CA VAL A 199 -1.16 -6.05 12.34
C VAL A 199 -0.66 -4.65 12.66
N ILE A 200 -0.06 -4.50 13.84
CA ILE A 200 0.57 -3.26 14.27
C ILE A 200 2.05 -3.34 13.94
N GLN A 201 2.54 -2.35 13.23
CA GLN A 201 3.93 -2.21 12.83
C GLN A 201 4.52 -0.98 13.48
N ARG A 202 5.80 -1.04 13.87
CA ARG A 202 6.54 0.13 14.34
C ARG A 202 7.21 0.82 13.15
N ALA A 203 7.10 2.15 13.09
CA ALA A 203 7.88 2.91 12.14
C ALA A 203 9.38 2.67 12.37
N ARG A 204 10.15 2.57 11.29
CA ARG A 204 11.61 2.36 11.30
C ARG A 204 12.29 3.61 10.75
N THR A 205 13.57 3.75 11.00
CA THR A 205 14.38 4.86 10.46
C THR A 205 14.77 4.66 9.00
N GLU A 206 15.01 3.40 8.61
CA GLU A 206 15.50 3.03 7.28
C GLU A 206 14.48 3.39 6.20
N GLY A 207 14.93 4.11 5.19
CA GLY A 207 14.11 4.53 4.04
C GLY A 207 13.21 5.73 4.30
N THR A 208 13.09 6.22 5.54
CA THR A 208 12.26 7.40 5.86
C THR A 208 13.01 8.71 5.59
N ARG A 209 12.27 9.83 5.67
CA ARG A 209 12.90 11.16 5.59
C ARG A 209 13.88 11.37 6.75
N PRO A 210 15.00 12.08 6.52
CA PRO A 210 16.03 12.31 7.56
C PRO A 210 15.49 12.94 8.84
N GLU A 211 14.52 13.85 8.72
CA GLU A 211 13.91 14.54 9.86
C GLU A 211 13.12 13.57 10.74
N PHE A 212 12.38 12.66 10.12
CA PHE A 212 11.63 11.63 10.83
C PHE A 212 12.58 10.63 11.51
N ALA A 213 13.60 10.17 10.79
CA ALA A 213 14.60 9.25 11.33
C ALA A 213 15.31 9.85 12.56
N ALA A 214 15.72 11.11 12.49
CA ALA A 214 16.36 11.83 13.60
C ALA A 214 15.41 11.95 14.81
N ALA A 215 14.15 12.32 14.60
CA ALA A 215 13.16 12.42 15.67
C ALA A 215 12.88 11.08 16.33
N LEU A 216 12.79 9.99 15.56
CA LEU A 216 12.57 8.64 16.07
C LEU A 216 13.74 8.16 16.92
N LEU A 217 14.99 8.41 16.48
CA LEU A 217 16.20 8.09 17.23
C LEU A 217 16.31 8.89 18.53
N ALA A 218 16.02 10.18 18.50
CA ALA A 218 16.01 11.03 19.69
C ALA A 218 15.02 10.56 20.76
N ARG A 219 13.85 10.06 20.35
CA ARG A 219 12.85 9.50 21.25
C ARG A 219 13.27 8.16 21.86
N ALA A 220 14.03 7.35 21.13
CA ALA A 220 14.54 6.05 21.59
C ALA A 220 15.78 6.18 22.49
N ALA A 221 16.45 7.34 22.50
CA ALA A 221 17.61 7.57 23.33
C ALA A 221 17.22 7.55 24.83
N PRO A 222 17.99 6.89 25.69
CA PRO A 222 17.78 6.99 27.15
C PRO A 222 17.91 8.46 27.57
N ALA A 223 17.09 8.88 28.53
CA ALA A 223 17.23 10.21 29.11
C ALA A 223 18.69 10.42 29.55
N PRO A 224 19.28 11.63 29.32
CA PRO A 224 20.63 11.90 29.79
C PRO A 224 20.70 11.62 31.28
N SER A 225 21.70 10.80 31.67
CA SER A 225 21.95 10.54 33.09
C SER A 225 22.14 11.87 33.82
N PRO A 226 21.50 12.09 34.94
CA PRO A 226 21.66 13.33 35.71
C PRO A 226 23.04 13.43 36.42
N TRP A 227 24.00 12.53 36.08
CA TRP A 227 25.37 12.51 36.61
C TRP A 227 26.41 12.52 35.50
#